data_04b29da5f5e2dca83784fe9f2584fa8f
#
_entry.id   04b29da5f5e2dca83784fe9f2584fa8f
#
_cell.length_a   1.000
_cell.length_b   1.000
_cell.length_c   1.000
_cell.angle_alpha   90.00
_cell.angle_beta   90.00
_cell.angle_gamma   90.00
#
_symmetry.space_group_name_H-M   'P 1'
#
loop_
_entity.id
_entity.type
_entity.pdbx_description
1 polymer ?
#
loop_
_entity_poly.entity_id
_entity_poly.type
_entity_poly.pdbx_seq_one_letter_code
_entity_poly.pdbx_strand_id
1 'polypeptide(L)'
;MNRGASDLPDRGVLVIPKLLYTGGDDAPNALPRLLSFLQTQAQMRVAVDNRLVSPTDESLYEYPIVFMHGRRAFRFSPAERKALATYIERGGLLFADAICASSEFADSFRREIEAMFPDRSLERIPPDHTLFTRAFRGFDVSSVTLRSPQIRSGDDPLKADLTKTTPLLESLSVDDRLGVIFSPYDISCGLESGASLECKGYVKEDAAKLALNVVLFALQQ
;
A
#
# COMPACT_ATOMS: atom_id res chain seq x y z
N MET A 1 2.24 -28.40 -28.07
CA MET A 1 2.22 -28.02 -26.66
C MET A 1 1.63 -26.63 -26.59
N ASN A 2 0.34 -26.54 -26.26
CA ASN A 2 -0.39 -25.29 -26.14
C ASN A 2 0.07 -24.55 -24.89
N ARG A 3 0.73 -23.41 -25.04
CA ARG A 3 0.90 -22.45 -23.95
C ARG A 3 -0.43 -21.77 -23.75
N GLY A 4 -0.96 -21.92 -22.53
CA GLY A 4 -2.30 -21.57 -22.14
C GLY A 4 -2.68 -20.12 -22.45
N ALA A 5 -3.97 -19.95 -22.63
CA ALA A 5 -4.64 -18.68 -22.71
C ALA A 5 -4.21 -17.76 -21.57
N SER A 6 -4.02 -16.50 -21.89
CA SER A 6 -3.71 -15.43 -20.94
C SER A 6 -4.71 -15.49 -19.75
N ASP A 7 -4.19 -15.71 -18.56
CA ASP A 7 -4.93 -15.60 -17.28
C ASP A 7 -5.31 -14.14 -16.96
N LEU A 8 -5.72 -13.39 -17.97
CA LEU A 8 -6.26 -12.04 -17.76
C LEU A 8 -7.67 -12.17 -17.20
N PRO A 9 -7.98 -11.46 -16.11
CA PRO A 9 -9.30 -11.49 -15.52
C PRO A 9 -10.33 -10.94 -16.50
N ASP A 10 -11.56 -11.45 -16.38
CA ASP A 10 -12.72 -10.94 -17.11
C ASP A 10 -12.78 -9.41 -17.05
N ARG A 11 -13.13 -8.79 -18.18
CA ARG A 11 -13.31 -7.33 -18.25
C ARG A 11 -14.26 -6.87 -17.15
N GLY A 12 -13.80 -5.93 -16.32
CA GLY A 12 -14.57 -5.39 -15.18
C GLY A 12 -14.26 -6.03 -13.83
N VAL A 13 -13.26 -6.91 -13.72
CA VAL A 13 -12.72 -7.39 -12.44
C VAL A 13 -11.43 -6.62 -12.13
N LEU A 14 -11.39 -5.95 -10.98
CA LEU A 14 -10.17 -5.30 -10.51
C LEU A 14 -9.17 -6.34 -10.04
N VAL A 15 -7.95 -6.25 -10.53
CA VAL A 15 -6.80 -7.03 -10.04
C VAL A 15 -5.76 -6.06 -9.49
N ILE A 16 -5.34 -6.29 -8.26
CA ILE A 16 -4.24 -5.55 -7.62
C ILE A 16 -3.17 -6.59 -7.28
N PRO A 17 -2.10 -6.69 -8.05
CA PRO A 17 -1.00 -7.59 -7.72
C PRO A 17 -0.11 -6.98 -6.64
N LYS A 18 0.62 -7.84 -5.94
CA LYS A 18 1.71 -7.46 -5.06
C LYS A 18 3.02 -7.41 -5.85
N LEU A 19 3.80 -6.36 -5.65
CA LEU A 19 5.10 -6.21 -6.28
C LEU A 19 6.08 -7.25 -5.73
N LEU A 20 6.66 -8.06 -6.61
CA LEU A 20 7.73 -9.00 -6.26
C LEU A 20 9.07 -8.26 -6.28
N TYR A 21 9.73 -8.17 -5.12
CA TYR A 21 11.02 -7.51 -4.96
C TYR A 21 11.87 -8.22 -3.90
N THR A 22 13.11 -7.79 -3.70
CA THR A 22 14.08 -8.48 -2.82
C THR A 22 13.81 -8.34 -1.33
N GLY A 23 12.87 -7.50 -0.90
CA GLY A 23 12.55 -7.24 0.52
C GLY A 23 11.74 -8.32 1.23
N GLY A 24 11.18 -9.27 0.47
CA GLY A 24 10.36 -10.35 1.02
C GLY A 24 8.90 -9.99 1.23
N ASP A 25 8.14 -10.91 1.79
CA ASP A 25 6.70 -10.78 2.05
C ASP A 25 6.39 -11.25 3.48
N ASP A 26 6.41 -10.31 4.41
CA ASP A 26 6.19 -10.58 5.84
C ASP A 26 4.69 -10.58 6.24
N ALA A 27 3.78 -10.24 5.31
CA ALA A 27 2.33 -10.24 5.54
C ALA A 27 1.57 -10.75 4.29
N PRO A 28 1.67 -12.07 3.97
CA PRO A 28 1.17 -12.62 2.70
C PRO A 28 -0.35 -12.50 2.51
N ASN A 29 -1.14 -12.50 3.59
CA ASN A 29 -2.60 -12.40 3.50
C ASN A 29 -3.15 -10.97 3.60
N ALA A 30 -2.30 -9.96 3.81
CA ALA A 30 -2.75 -8.56 3.95
C ALA A 30 -3.52 -8.09 2.72
N LEU A 31 -2.95 -8.26 1.53
CA LEU A 31 -3.60 -7.89 0.28
C LEU A 31 -4.88 -8.70 0.00
N PRO A 32 -4.91 -10.05 0.07
CA PRO A 32 -6.16 -10.81 -0.06
C PRO A 32 -7.27 -10.35 0.88
N ARG A 33 -6.96 -9.98 2.12
CA ARG A 33 -7.94 -9.46 3.07
C ARG A 33 -8.43 -8.06 2.71
N LEU A 34 -7.55 -7.19 2.22
CA LEU A 34 -7.95 -5.89 1.68
C LEU A 34 -8.90 -6.08 0.49
N LEU A 35 -8.56 -6.98 -0.44
CA LEU A 35 -9.39 -7.27 -1.62
C LEU A 35 -10.77 -7.84 -1.22
N SER A 36 -10.82 -8.72 -0.21
CA SER A 36 -12.08 -9.20 0.36
C SER A 36 -12.89 -8.07 1.01
N PHE A 37 -12.22 -7.12 1.66
CA PHE A 37 -12.87 -5.95 2.24
C PHE A 37 -13.44 -5.02 1.15
N LEU A 38 -12.70 -4.78 0.07
CA LEU A 38 -13.18 -4.05 -1.11
C LEU A 38 -14.42 -4.71 -1.72
N GLN A 39 -14.40 -6.04 -1.87
CA GLN A 39 -15.52 -6.79 -2.41
C GLN A 39 -16.78 -6.63 -1.56
N THR A 40 -16.65 -6.71 -0.23
CA THR A 40 -17.78 -6.69 0.68
C THR A 40 -18.29 -5.28 0.99
N GLN A 41 -17.39 -4.31 1.17
CA GLN A 41 -17.75 -2.96 1.61
C GLN A 41 -18.01 -1.99 0.45
N ALA A 42 -17.25 -2.10 -0.63
CA ALA A 42 -17.41 -1.26 -1.81
C ALA A 42 -18.22 -1.94 -2.93
N GLN A 43 -18.65 -3.21 -2.73
CA GLN A 43 -19.37 -4.03 -3.70
C GLN A 43 -18.66 -4.11 -5.07
N MET A 44 -17.35 -4.07 -5.05
CA MET A 44 -16.51 -4.12 -6.24
C MET A 44 -16.27 -5.56 -6.68
N ARG A 45 -16.23 -5.79 -7.98
CA ARG A 45 -15.75 -7.06 -8.55
C ARG A 45 -14.22 -7.05 -8.50
N VAL A 46 -13.64 -7.81 -7.58
CA VAL A 46 -12.19 -7.89 -7.34
C VAL A 46 -11.74 -9.34 -7.40
N ALA A 47 -10.61 -9.61 -8.02
CA ALA A 47 -9.94 -10.90 -7.89
C ALA A 47 -9.26 -10.98 -6.52
N VAL A 48 -9.77 -11.86 -5.65
CA VAL A 48 -9.20 -12.08 -4.32
C VAL A 48 -8.16 -13.21 -4.43
N ASP A 49 -7.01 -12.88 -4.96
CA ASP A 49 -5.87 -13.78 -5.07
C ASP A 49 -4.59 -13.10 -4.53
N ASN A 50 -3.50 -13.85 -4.46
CA ASN A 50 -2.20 -13.33 -4.05
C ASN A 50 -1.29 -13.23 -5.28
N ARG A 51 -1.75 -12.51 -6.31
CA ARG A 51 -0.99 -12.32 -7.54
C ARG A 51 0.28 -11.54 -7.30
N LEU A 52 1.38 -12.02 -7.85
CA LEU A 52 2.67 -11.35 -7.81
C LEU A 52 3.03 -10.84 -9.20
N VAL A 53 3.66 -9.67 -9.28
CA VAL A 53 4.19 -9.11 -10.52
C VAL A 53 5.62 -8.60 -10.29
N SER A 54 6.55 -8.96 -11.17
CA SER A 54 7.89 -8.38 -11.16
C SER A 54 7.85 -6.95 -11.70
N PRO A 55 8.68 -6.03 -11.18
CA PRO A 55 8.81 -4.69 -11.77
C PRO A 55 9.14 -4.67 -13.25
N THR A 56 9.84 -5.69 -13.74
CA THR A 56 10.28 -5.81 -15.14
C THR A 56 9.37 -6.67 -16.00
N ASP A 57 8.28 -7.18 -15.47
CA ASP A 57 7.30 -7.93 -16.24
C ASP A 57 6.43 -6.98 -17.08
N GLU A 58 6.21 -7.30 -18.35
CA GLU A 58 5.38 -6.48 -19.24
C GLU A 58 3.94 -6.37 -18.77
N SER A 59 3.43 -7.37 -18.07
CA SER A 59 2.08 -7.34 -17.49
C SER A 59 1.91 -6.29 -16.39
N LEU A 60 3.00 -5.73 -15.83
CA LEU A 60 2.94 -4.63 -14.87
C LEU A 60 2.05 -3.48 -15.35
N TYR A 61 2.14 -3.16 -16.64
CA TYR A 61 1.41 -2.03 -17.25
C TYR A 61 -0.10 -2.29 -17.45
N GLU A 62 -0.56 -3.50 -17.18
CA GLU A 62 -1.99 -3.86 -17.29
C GLU A 62 -2.76 -3.58 -15.99
N TYR A 63 -2.04 -3.35 -14.87
CA TYR A 63 -2.64 -3.14 -13.56
C TYR A 63 -2.73 -1.64 -13.22
N PRO A 64 -3.92 -1.14 -12.87
CA PRO A 64 -4.07 0.26 -12.48
C PRO A 64 -3.39 0.57 -11.15
N ILE A 65 -3.28 -0.43 -10.28
CA ILE A 65 -2.69 -0.32 -8.93
C ILE A 65 -1.80 -1.53 -8.69
N VAL A 66 -0.62 -1.29 -8.14
CA VAL A 66 0.28 -2.33 -7.64
C VAL A 66 0.55 -2.06 -6.17
N PHE A 67 0.46 -3.12 -5.35
CA PHE A 67 0.68 -3.03 -3.91
C PHE A 67 2.08 -3.51 -3.54
N MET A 68 2.72 -2.79 -2.60
CA MET A 68 4.04 -3.13 -2.07
C MET A 68 4.06 -2.94 -0.56
N HIS A 69 4.71 -3.84 0.16
CA HIS A 69 4.94 -3.67 1.59
C HIS A 69 6.26 -4.32 2.02
N GLY A 70 6.76 -3.97 3.19
CA GLY A 70 7.96 -4.61 3.71
C GLY A 70 8.43 -4.07 5.05
N ARG A 71 9.47 -4.74 5.59
CA ARG A 71 10.11 -4.39 6.87
C ARG A 71 11.59 -4.13 6.74
N ARG A 72 12.24 -4.69 5.70
CA ARG A 72 13.70 -4.69 5.56
C ARG A 72 14.14 -3.64 4.56
N ALA A 73 15.37 -3.19 4.72
CA ALA A 73 16.02 -2.38 3.71
C ALA A 73 16.08 -3.14 2.37
N PHE A 74 15.87 -2.43 1.29
CA PHE A 74 15.91 -2.98 -0.06
C PHE A 74 16.50 -1.98 -1.05
N ARG A 75 16.79 -2.46 -2.24
CA ARG A 75 17.22 -1.66 -3.39
C ARG A 75 16.69 -2.26 -4.67
N PHE A 76 16.15 -1.43 -5.55
CA PHE A 76 15.85 -1.82 -6.91
C PHE A 76 17.09 -1.76 -7.81
N SER A 77 17.16 -2.67 -8.75
CA SER A 77 18.11 -2.57 -9.86
C SER A 77 17.78 -1.37 -10.77
N PRO A 78 18.72 -0.90 -11.61
CA PRO A 78 18.43 0.17 -12.58
C PRO A 78 17.27 -0.17 -13.52
N ALA A 79 17.13 -1.44 -13.92
CA ALA A 79 16.05 -1.91 -14.79
C ALA A 79 14.68 -1.84 -14.06
N GLU A 80 14.62 -2.28 -12.81
CA GLU A 80 13.38 -2.22 -12.00
C GLU A 80 12.95 -0.77 -11.73
N ARG A 81 13.89 0.13 -11.39
CA ARG A 81 13.59 1.57 -11.25
C ARG A 81 13.01 2.15 -12.52
N LYS A 82 13.63 1.88 -13.66
CA LYS A 82 13.17 2.38 -14.96
C LYS A 82 11.76 1.88 -15.29
N ALA A 83 11.51 0.59 -15.05
CA ALA A 83 10.20 0.00 -15.31
C ALA A 83 9.11 0.58 -14.38
N LEU A 84 9.39 0.72 -13.08
CA LEU A 84 8.46 1.32 -12.12
C LEU A 84 8.21 2.80 -12.41
N ALA A 85 9.25 3.58 -12.74
CA ALA A 85 9.08 4.97 -13.14
C ALA A 85 8.16 5.07 -14.37
N THR A 86 8.41 4.26 -15.40
CA THR A 86 7.56 4.20 -16.60
C THR A 86 6.11 3.77 -16.27
N TYR A 87 5.92 2.81 -15.35
CA TYR A 87 4.60 2.38 -14.89
C TYR A 87 3.83 3.55 -14.26
N ILE A 88 4.48 4.29 -13.37
CA ILE A 88 3.89 5.46 -12.68
C ILE A 88 3.59 6.58 -13.68
N GLU A 89 4.50 6.89 -14.59
CA GLU A 89 4.32 7.91 -15.64
C GLU A 89 3.16 7.57 -16.59
N ARG A 90 2.92 6.29 -16.85
CA ARG A 90 1.80 5.82 -17.69
C ARG A 90 0.46 5.75 -16.99
N GLY A 91 0.39 6.13 -15.73
CA GLY A 91 -0.89 6.19 -15.01
C GLY A 91 -1.10 5.14 -13.94
N GLY A 92 -0.14 4.25 -13.73
CA GLY A 92 -0.19 3.28 -12.64
C GLY A 92 0.00 3.94 -11.27
N LEU A 93 -0.65 3.40 -10.25
CA LEU A 93 -0.40 3.76 -8.86
C LEU A 93 0.45 2.69 -8.16
N LEU A 94 1.56 3.10 -7.55
CA LEU A 94 2.29 2.31 -6.58
C LEU A 94 1.80 2.65 -5.17
N PHE A 95 1.05 1.73 -4.55
CA PHE A 95 0.60 1.84 -3.17
C PHE A 95 1.51 1.01 -2.26
N ALA A 96 2.15 1.65 -1.29
CA ALA A 96 3.11 0.98 -0.41
C ALA A 96 2.86 1.27 1.07
N ASP A 97 3.24 0.31 1.97
CA ASP A 97 3.28 0.55 3.41
C ASP A 97 4.49 -0.09 4.11
N ALA A 98 4.97 0.58 5.15
CA ALA A 98 6.04 0.09 6.01
C ALA A 98 5.47 -0.78 7.13
N ILE A 99 5.60 -2.10 7.01
CA ILE A 99 5.15 -3.05 8.03
C ILE A 99 5.78 -2.71 9.38
N CYS A 100 4.95 -2.62 10.44
CA CYS A 100 5.34 -2.23 11.80
C CYS A 100 6.02 -0.84 11.89
N ALA A 101 5.79 0.04 10.92
CA ALA A 101 6.46 1.34 10.76
C ALA A 101 7.99 1.20 10.69
N SER A 102 8.48 0.21 9.96
CA SER A 102 9.91 -0.02 9.78
C SER A 102 10.59 1.18 9.11
N SER A 103 11.53 1.79 9.81
CA SER A 103 12.36 2.87 9.26
C SER A 103 13.27 2.36 8.13
N GLU A 104 13.79 1.13 8.23
CA GLU A 104 14.65 0.55 7.20
C GLU A 104 13.96 0.46 5.84
N PHE A 105 12.69 -0.02 5.85
CA PHE A 105 11.88 -0.05 4.64
C PHE A 105 11.51 1.36 4.19
N ALA A 106 11.01 2.21 5.08
CA ALA A 106 10.57 3.57 4.75
C ALA A 106 11.70 4.41 4.12
N ASP A 107 12.90 4.36 4.71
CA ASP A 107 14.05 5.08 4.19
C ASP A 107 14.53 4.51 2.84
N SER A 108 14.46 3.19 2.68
CA SER A 108 14.74 2.55 1.38
C SER A 108 13.73 2.98 0.33
N PHE A 109 12.43 2.95 0.67
CA PHE A 109 11.38 3.33 -0.24
C PHE A 109 11.52 4.79 -0.72
N ARG A 110 11.75 5.72 0.20
CA ARG A 110 11.96 7.14 -0.16
C ARG A 110 13.18 7.33 -1.07
N ARG A 111 14.32 6.68 -0.76
CA ARG A 111 15.52 6.73 -1.63
C ARG A 111 15.27 6.16 -3.03
N GLU A 112 14.49 5.07 -3.13
CA GLU A 112 14.18 4.46 -4.42
C GLU A 112 13.23 5.36 -5.24
N ILE A 113 12.25 6.02 -4.61
CA ILE A 113 11.38 6.99 -5.26
C ILE A 113 12.18 8.22 -5.72
N GLU A 114 13.07 8.77 -4.88
CA GLU A 114 13.96 9.88 -5.25
C GLU A 114 14.88 9.50 -6.42
N ALA A 115 15.41 8.27 -6.44
CA ALA A 115 16.23 7.78 -7.54
C ALA A 115 15.44 7.60 -8.85
N MET A 116 14.14 7.33 -8.79
CA MET A 116 13.25 7.26 -9.97
C MET A 116 12.81 8.64 -10.45
N PHE A 117 12.64 9.60 -9.53
CA PHE A 117 12.14 10.96 -9.81
C PHE A 117 13.00 12.02 -9.10
N PRO A 118 14.22 12.31 -9.61
CA PRO A 118 15.19 13.18 -8.93
C PRO A 118 14.70 14.62 -8.69
N ASP A 119 13.78 15.09 -9.53
CA ASP A 119 13.23 16.44 -9.45
C ASP A 119 11.95 16.53 -8.59
N ARG A 120 11.58 15.45 -7.91
CA ARG A 120 10.35 15.33 -7.11
C ARG A 120 10.63 14.60 -5.80
N SER A 121 9.81 14.86 -4.80
CA SER A 121 9.89 14.19 -3.49
C SER A 121 8.53 13.65 -3.06
N LEU A 122 8.55 12.66 -2.18
CA LEU A 122 7.35 12.26 -1.46
C LEU A 122 6.97 13.36 -0.47
N GLU A 123 5.75 13.86 -0.60
CA GLU A 123 5.18 14.88 0.26
C GLU A 123 4.04 14.31 1.09
N ARG A 124 3.86 14.84 2.30
CA ARG A 124 2.73 14.46 3.14
C ARG A 124 1.42 14.88 2.46
N ILE A 125 0.48 13.96 2.34
CA ILE A 125 -0.89 14.29 1.90
C ILE A 125 -1.55 15.17 2.95
N PRO A 126 -2.09 16.36 2.58
CA PRO A 126 -2.75 17.27 3.53
C PRO A 126 -3.90 16.58 4.26
N PRO A 127 -4.11 16.88 5.56
CA PRO A 127 -5.18 16.24 6.37
C PRO A 127 -6.60 16.46 5.84
N ASP A 128 -6.83 17.53 5.08
CA ASP A 128 -8.11 17.89 4.46
C ASP A 128 -8.27 17.35 3.03
N HIS A 129 -7.32 16.53 2.57
CA HIS A 129 -7.37 15.93 1.24
C HIS A 129 -8.60 15.01 1.10
N THR A 130 -9.23 15.02 -0.08
CA THR A 130 -10.46 14.26 -0.38
C THR A 130 -10.32 12.74 -0.19
N LEU A 131 -9.10 12.20 -0.29
CA LEU A 131 -8.77 10.80 0.00
C LEU A 131 -9.19 10.39 1.42
N PHE A 132 -9.15 11.30 2.40
CA PHE A 132 -9.49 11.02 3.79
C PHE A 132 -10.98 11.19 4.11
N THR A 133 -11.80 11.51 3.12
CA THR A 133 -13.23 11.77 3.28
C THR A 133 -14.10 10.67 2.68
N ARG A 134 -15.41 10.85 2.73
CA ARG A 134 -16.39 9.98 2.06
C ARG A 134 -16.51 10.24 0.55
N ALA A 135 -15.68 11.10 -0.01
CA ALA A 135 -15.56 11.22 -1.46
C ALA A 135 -15.30 9.82 -2.07
N PHE A 136 -15.63 9.66 -3.33
CA PHE A 136 -15.42 8.39 -4.05
C PHE A 136 -16.11 7.16 -3.45
N ARG A 137 -17.17 7.34 -2.63
CA ARG A 137 -17.86 6.28 -1.87
C ARG A 137 -16.99 5.59 -0.82
N GLY A 138 -15.92 6.25 -0.39
CA GLY A 138 -15.05 5.78 0.68
C GLY A 138 -15.60 6.03 2.08
N PHE A 139 -14.72 5.91 3.06
CA PHE A 139 -14.99 6.17 4.46
C PHE A 139 -14.44 7.53 4.89
N ASP A 140 -15.04 8.13 5.91
CA ASP A 140 -14.40 9.22 6.63
C ASP A 140 -13.29 8.62 7.50
N VAL A 141 -12.06 8.90 7.12
CA VAL A 141 -10.83 8.51 7.83
C VAL A 141 -9.99 9.75 8.18
N SER A 142 -10.62 10.93 8.27
CA SER A 142 -9.96 12.15 8.72
C SER A 142 -9.39 12.03 10.13
N SER A 143 -9.93 11.10 10.94
CA SER A 143 -9.40 10.70 12.23
C SER A 143 -9.30 9.18 12.30
N VAL A 144 -8.11 8.69 12.61
CA VAL A 144 -7.77 7.26 12.73
C VAL A 144 -7.16 6.98 14.10
N THR A 145 -7.15 5.72 14.51
CA THR A 145 -6.48 5.27 15.72
C THR A 145 -5.13 4.65 15.37
N LEU A 146 -4.07 5.28 15.85
CA LEU A 146 -2.72 4.76 15.77
C LEU A 146 -2.41 3.94 17.03
N ARG A 147 -1.91 2.74 16.83
CA ARG A 147 -1.36 1.88 17.86
C ARG A 147 0.15 2.09 17.91
N SER A 148 0.68 2.36 19.10
CA SER A 148 2.11 2.51 19.36
C SER A 148 2.53 1.52 20.44
N PRO A 149 3.45 0.57 20.17
CA PRO A 149 3.96 -0.34 21.19
C PRO A 149 4.60 0.41 22.34
N GLN A 150 4.33 -0.04 23.58
CA GLN A 150 5.06 0.45 24.74
C GLN A 150 6.42 -0.26 24.85
N ILE A 151 7.41 0.45 25.36
CA ILE A 151 8.71 -0.16 25.68
C ILE A 151 8.48 -1.17 26.80
N ARG A 152 8.87 -2.41 26.53
CA ARG A 152 8.73 -3.51 27.48
C ARG A 152 9.92 -3.54 28.46
N SER A 153 9.61 -3.78 29.74
CA SER A 153 10.63 -4.02 30.76
C SER A 153 10.45 -5.46 31.28
N GLY A 154 11.49 -6.30 31.09
CA GLY A 154 11.48 -7.68 31.54
C GLY A 154 10.34 -8.53 30.95
N ASP A 155 9.63 -9.27 31.83
CA ASP A 155 8.55 -10.18 31.48
C ASP A 155 7.15 -9.51 31.48
N ASP A 156 7.08 -8.19 31.49
CA ASP A 156 5.81 -7.49 31.44
C ASP A 156 5.00 -7.86 30.20
N PRO A 157 3.64 -7.94 30.30
CA PRO A 157 2.81 -8.23 29.14
C PRO A 157 2.96 -7.14 28.09
N LEU A 158 2.88 -7.53 26.82
CA LEU A 158 2.86 -6.59 25.70
C LEU A 158 1.70 -5.63 25.85
N LYS A 159 1.97 -4.34 25.73
CA LYS A 159 1.00 -3.24 25.74
C LYS A 159 1.24 -2.30 24.57
N ALA A 160 0.19 -1.63 24.16
CA ALA A 160 0.29 -0.59 23.15
C ALA A 160 -0.66 0.55 23.52
N ASP A 161 -0.21 1.77 23.30
CA ASP A 161 -1.03 2.96 23.42
C ASP A 161 -1.87 3.14 22.15
N LEU A 162 -3.12 3.54 22.33
CA LEU A 162 -4.03 3.87 21.24
C LEU A 162 -4.28 5.38 21.27
N THR A 163 -3.90 6.05 20.17
CA THR A 163 -4.01 7.50 20.07
C THR A 163 -4.81 7.88 18.82
N LYS A 164 -5.81 8.73 18.97
CA LYS A 164 -6.52 9.35 17.84
C LYS A 164 -5.63 10.39 17.18
N THR A 165 -5.51 10.30 15.86
CA THR A 165 -4.67 11.20 15.07
C THR A 165 -5.23 11.33 13.65
N THR A 166 -4.74 12.29 12.88
CA THR A 166 -4.94 12.33 11.42
C THR A 166 -4.08 11.26 10.76
N PRO A 167 -4.53 10.64 9.65
CA PRO A 167 -3.70 9.69 8.91
C PRO A 167 -2.43 10.36 8.39
N LEU A 168 -1.35 9.61 8.35
CA LEU A 168 -0.11 10.00 7.74
C LEU A 168 0.12 9.14 6.50
N LEU A 169 -0.09 9.74 5.34
CA LEU A 169 0.31 9.20 4.04
C LEU A 169 1.22 10.20 3.35
N GLU A 170 2.17 9.68 2.60
CA GLU A 170 3.04 10.43 1.70
C GLU A 170 2.67 10.11 0.25
N SER A 171 2.82 11.05 -0.65
CA SER A 171 2.54 10.84 -2.07
C SER A 171 3.54 11.55 -2.97
N LEU A 172 3.67 11.02 -4.18
CA LEU A 172 4.36 11.68 -5.28
C LEU A 172 3.38 11.87 -6.42
N SER A 173 3.27 13.12 -6.90
CA SER A 173 2.39 13.48 -8.01
C SER A 173 3.15 13.43 -9.35
N VAL A 174 2.50 12.87 -10.36
CA VAL A 174 2.95 12.86 -11.76
C VAL A 174 1.76 13.29 -12.62
N ASP A 175 1.91 14.36 -13.40
CA ASP A 175 0.88 14.90 -14.28
C ASP A 175 -0.48 15.12 -13.57
N ASP A 176 -0.44 15.83 -12.43
CA ASP A 176 -1.59 16.15 -11.57
C ASP A 176 -2.31 14.93 -10.95
N ARG A 177 -1.71 13.73 -11.01
CA ARG A 177 -2.19 12.50 -10.37
C ARG A 177 -1.25 12.06 -9.27
N LEU A 178 -1.78 11.38 -8.26
CA LEU A 178 -0.95 10.68 -7.29
C LEU A 178 -0.48 9.35 -7.93
N GLY A 179 0.79 9.29 -8.34
CA GLY A 179 1.40 8.09 -8.91
C GLY A 179 2.02 7.16 -7.86
N VAL A 180 2.32 7.70 -6.69
CA VAL A 180 2.77 6.94 -5.52
C VAL A 180 1.97 7.37 -4.31
N ILE A 181 1.50 6.42 -3.51
CA ILE A 181 0.97 6.65 -2.16
C ILE A 181 1.70 5.70 -1.21
N PHE A 182 2.29 6.27 -0.17
CA PHE A 182 3.08 5.53 0.82
C PHE A 182 2.58 5.79 2.24
N SER A 183 2.38 4.72 3.00
CA SER A 183 2.12 4.78 4.42
C SER A 183 3.38 4.44 5.22
N PRO A 184 3.96 5.39 5.96
CA PRO A 184 5.07 5.10 6.87
C PRO A 184 4.62 4.36 8.13
N TYR A 185 3.31 4.29 8.40
CA TYR A 185 2.72 3.47 9.44
C TYR A 185 2.08 2.22 8.87
N ASP A 186 2.12 1.14 9.64
CA ASP A 186 1.65 -0.17 9.22
C ASP A 186 0.16 -0.21 8.90
N ILE A 187 -0.15 -0.74 7.74
CA ILE A 187 -1.47 -1.14 7.27
C ILE A 187 -1.56 -2.67 7.20
N SER A 188 -0.54 -3.29 6.61
CA SER A 188 -0.51 -4.71 6.27
C SER A 188 -0.63 -5.64 7.47
N CYS A 189 0.14 -5.44 8.53
CA CYS A 189 0.07 -6.27 9.74
C CYS A 189 -1.29 -6.14 10.41
N GLY A 190 -1.88 -4.94 10.41
CA GLY A 190 -3.25 -4.73 10.88
C GLY A 190 -4.28 -5.54 10.09
N LEU A 191 -4.09 -5.68 8.79
CA LEU A 191 -4.93 -6.51 7.92
C LEU A 191 -4.65 -8.00 8.10
N GLU A 192 -3.38 -8.41 8.32
CA GLU A 192 -2.95 -9.81 8.37
C GLU A 192 -3.58 -10.58 9.51
N SER A 193 -3.31 -10.21 10.74
CA SER A 193 -3.65 -11.03 11.91
C SER A 193 -4.54 -10.33 12.94
N GLY A 194 -4.88 -9.07 12.70
CA GLY A 194 -5.41 -8.22 13.75
C GLY A 194 -4.28 -7.72 14.65
N ALA A 195 -4.58 -7.23 15.82
CA ALA A 195 -3.69 -6.45 16.65
C ALA A 195 -2.40 -7.16 17.06
N SER A 196 -1.33 -7.06 16.25
CA SER A 196 0.01 -7.23 16.81
C SER A 196 0.33 -6.03 17.67
N LEU A 197 0.40 -6.23 18.99
CA LEU A 197 0.74 -5.17 19.94
C LEU A 197 2.16 -4.66 19.77
N GLU A 198 3.00 -5.41 19.03
CA GLU A 198 4.39 -5.06 18.75
C GLU A 198 4.56 -4.16 17.51
N CYS A 199 3.52 -4.05 16.68
CA CYS A 199 3.57 -3.25 15.46
C CYS A 199 3.03 -1.84 15.69
N LYS A 200 3.81 -0.82 15.35
CA LYS A 200 3.31 0.55 15.24
C LYS A 200 2.55 0.72 13.94
N GLY A 201 1.27 1.07 14.02
CA GLY A 201 0.42 1.19 12.84
C GLY A 201 -1.02 1.49 13.18
N TYR A 202 -1.86 1.53 12.17
CA TYR A 202 -3.29 1.76 12.37
C TYR A 202 -3.97 0.52 12.98
N VAL A 203 -5.01 0.74 13.77
CA VAL A 203 -5.87 -0.38 14.19
C VAL A 203 -6.56 -0.97 12.96
N LYS A 204 -6.89 -2.27 13.03
CA LYS A 204 -7.37 -3.06 11.88
C LYS A 204 -8.47 -2.38 11.06
N GLU A 205 -9.46 -1.83 11.74
CA GLU A 205 -10.60 -1.19 11.08
C GLU A 205 -10.20 0.06 10.32
N ASP A 206 -9.37 0.91 10.93
CA ASP A 206 -8.89 2.16 10.32
C ASP A 206 -7.90 1.85 9.18
N ALA A 207 -7.02 0.84 9.34
CA ALA A 207 -6.13 0.35 8.27
C ALA A 207 -6.91 -0.10 7.03
N ALA A 208 -7.98 -0.90 7.23
CA ALA A 208 -8.82 -1.40 6.15
C ALA A 208 -9.56 -0.26 5.41
N LYS A 209 -10.14 0.68 6.17
CA LYS A 209 -10.83 1.84 5.59
C LYS A 209 -9.88 2.76 4.83
N LEU A 210 -8.70 3.02 5.40
CA LEU A 210 -7.69 3.88 4.77
C LEU A 210 -7.19 3.26 3.46
N ALA A 211 -6.85 1.97 3.48
CA ALA A 211 -6.41 1.27 2.26
C ALA A 211 -7.52 1.19 1.20
N LEU A 212 -8.78 0.99 1.61
CA LEU A 212 -9.92 1.04 0.70
C LEU A 212 -10.04 2.42 0.04
N ASN A 213 -9.94 3.49 0.82
CA ASN A 213 -10.00 4.85 0.29
C ASN A 213 -8.89 5.11 -0.74
N VAL A 214 -7.66 4.63 -0.49
CA VAL A 214 -6.55 4.72 -1.46
C VAL A 214 -6.93 4.06 -2.77
N VAL A 215 -7.48 2.84 -2.72
CA VAL A 215 -7.90 2.12 -3.94
C VAL A 215 -9.02 2.86 -4.67
N LEU A 216 -10.07 3.29 -3.96
CA LEU A 216 -11.19 4.00 -4.58
C LEU A 216 -10.76 5.33 -5.20
N PHE A 217 -9.89 6.07 -4.52
CA PHE A 217 -9.31 7.31 -5.02
C PHE A 217 -8.51 7.06 -6.32
N ALA A 218 -7.63 6.06 -6.30
CA ALA A 218 -6.77 5.72 -7.43
C ALA A 218 -7.54 5.36 -8.70
N LEU A 219 -8.71 4.72 -8.56
CA LEU A 219 -9.55 4.32 -9.70
C LEU A 219 -10.37 5.47 -10.29
N GLN A 220 -10.33 6.67 -9.69
CA GLN A 220 -11.17 7.81 -10.08
C GLN A 220 -10.37 9.07 -10.43
N GLN A 221 -9.05 9.03 -10.32
CA GLN A 221 -8.17 10.11 -10.74
C GLN A 221 -7.79 10.05 -12.24
#